data_6b36df57cebe8481c35644d0c6c3a327
#
_entry.id   6b36df57cebe8481c35644d0c6c3a327
#
_cell.length_a   1.000
_cell.length_b   1.000
_cell.length_c   1.000
_cell.angle_alpha   90.00
_cell.angle_beta   90.00
_cell.angle_gamma   90.00
#
_symmetry.space_group_name_H-M   'P 1'
#
loop_
_entity.id
_entity.type
_entity.pdbx_description
1 polymer ?
#
loop_
_entity_poly.entity_id
_entity_poly.type
_entity_poly.pdbx_seq_one_letter_code
_entity_poly.pdbx_strand_id
1 'polypeptide(L)'
;ERVLKDMKKNLTKEKIRSGIELIKECGLEVSGFFIIGYPSETKEDIMKTINFAISLDLKRAGFSLFKPFPGTEAEKILKEKGELEDMLDEDWGKFVLADAVYAPPGFTKEEMRKLRKIALMRFYFRPRIIWKFVREIRNFEHLKLISKRTYSWLFQAR
;
A
#
# COMPACT_ATOMS: atom_id res chain seq x y z
N GLU A 1 1.70 -15.25 -2.87
CA GLU A 1 2.67 -15.50 -3.97
C GLU A 1 2.02 -15.46 -5.35
N ARG A 2 0.79 -15.99 -5.50
CA ARG A 2 0.05 -15.94 -6.78
C ARG A 2 0.04 -14.50 -7.35
N VAL A 3 -0.39 -13.53 -6.57
CA VAL A 3 -0.46 -12.12 -6.99
C VAL A 3 0.91 -11.55 -7.38
N LEU A 4 1.98 -11.88 -6.66
CA LEU A 4 3.35 -11.47 -7.03
C LEU A 4 3.77 -12.04 -8.38
N LYS A 5 3.37 -13.28 -8.66
CA LYS A 5 3.60 -13.93 -9.94
C LYS A 5 2.80 -13.28 -11.06
N ASP A 6 1.52 -12.98 -10.81
CA ASP A 6 0.64 -12.30 -11.76
C ASP A 6 1.17 -10.89 -12.10
N MET A 7 1.77 -10.21 -11.11
CA MET A 7 2.45 -8.94 -11.29
C MET A 7 3.84 -9.07 -11.94
N LYS A 8 4.25 -10.27 -12.34
CA LYS A 8 5.59 -10.58 -12.90
C LYS A 8 6.74 -10.15 -12.00
N LYS A 9 6.53 -10.14 -10.69
CA LYS A 9 7.58 -9.86 -9.71
C LYS A 9 8.27 -11.18 -9.33
N ASN A 10 9.54 -11.28 -9.66
CA ASN A 10 10.38 -12.44 -9.31
C ASN A 10 10.80 -12.41 -7.82
N LEU A 11 9.82 -12.24 -6.93
CA LEU A 11 10.00 -12.16 -5.49
C LEU A 11 9.13 -13.19 -4.79
N THR A 12 9.69 -13.87 -3.79
CA THR A 12 8.96 -14.70 -2.86
C THR A 12 8.91 -14.03 -1.48
N LYS A 13 7.98 -14.45 -0.63
CA LYS A 13 7.89 -13.94 0.74
C LYS A 13 9.16 -14.21 1.54
N GLU A 14 9.79 -15.35 1.30
CA GLU A 14 11.06 -15.76 1.92
C GLU A 14 12.18 -14.81 1.53
N LYS A 15 12.35 -14.52 0.23
CA LYS A 15 13.34 -13.55 -0.25
C LYS A 15 13.12 -12.15 0.33
N ILE A 16 11.85 -11.73 0.46
CA ILE A 16 11.52 -10.44 1.06
C ILE A 16 11.94 -10.44 2.55
N ARG A 17 11.64 -11.50 3.31
CA ARG A 17 12.03 -11.61 4.72
C ARG A 17 13.55 -11.60 4.89
N SER A 18 14.24 -12.47 4.19
CA SER A 18 15.71 -12.55 4.25
C SER A 18 16.38 -11.23 3.87
N GLY A 19 15.88 -10.56 2.83
CA GLY A 19 16.39 -9.23 2.45
C GLY A 19 16.19 -8.18 3.54
N ILE A 20 15.02 -8.19 4.22
CA ILE A 20 14.74 -7.27 5.33
C ILE A 20 15.66 -7.57 6.52
N GLU A 21 15.87 -8.83 6.85
CA GLU A 21 16.74 -9.26 7.94
C GLU A 21 18.17 -8.80 7.69
N LEU A 22 18.71 -9.05 6.49
CA LEU A 22 20.04 -8.62 6.09
C LEU A 22 20.23 -7.09 6.20
N ILE A 23 19.25 -6.31 5.74
CA ILE A 23 19.32 -4.83 5.84
C ILE A 23 19.35 -4.41 7.31
N LYS A 24 18.59 -5.07 8.18
CA LYS A 24 18.56 -4.78 9.61
C LYS A 24 19.85 -5.17 10.33
N GLU A 25 20.48 -6.26 9.94
CA GLU A 25 21.79 -6.65 10.45
C GLU A 25 22.85 -5.58 10.17
N CYS A 26 22.70 -4.84 9.06
CA CYS A 26 23.53 -3.67 8.76
C CYS A 26 23.15 -2.41 9.58
N GLY A 27 22.23 -2.50 10.55
CA GLY A 27 21.79 -1.37 11.37
C GLY A 27 20.85 -0.39 10.66
N LEU A 28 20.34 -0.75 9.48
CA LEU A 28 19.48 0.12 8.68
C LEU A 28 17.99 -0.12 8.98
N GLU A 29 17.19 0.94 8.84
CA GLU A 29 15.74 0.88 8.99
C GLU A 29 15.08 0.57 7.65
N VAL A 30 14.08 -0.31 7.68
CA VAL A 30 13.36 -0.73 6.47
C VAL A 30 11.95 -0.16 6.46
N SER A 31 11.57 0.42 5.32
CA SER A 31 10.19 0.81 5.00
C SER A 31 9.69 -0.05 3.84
N GLY A 32 8.43 -0.49 3.90
CA GLY A 32 7.81 -1.30 2.86
C GLY A 32 6.73 -0.54 2.11
N PHE A 33 6.63 -0.77 0.80
CA PHE A 33 5.52 -0.29 -0.02
C PHE A 33 4.73 -1.48 -0.55
N PHE A 34 3.44 -1.48 -0.29
CA PHE A 34 2.52 -2.54 -0.66
C PHE A 34 1.48 -1.99 -1.62
N ILE A 35 1.20 -2.73 -2.68
CA ILE A 35 0.12 -2.45 -3.62
C ILE A 35 -1.02 -3.41 -3.29
N ILE A 36 -2.25 -2.92 -3.23
CA ILE A 36 -3.47 -3.69 -3.05
C ILE A 36 -4.48 -3.31 -4.14
N GLY A 37 -5.36 -4.24 -4.49
CA GLY A 37 -6.35 -4.05 -5.54
C GLY A 37 -5.83 -4.35 -6.94
N TYR A 38 -4.85 -5.25 -7.07
CA TYR A 38 -4.44 -5.78 -8.37
C TYR A 38 -5.59 -6.56 -9.01
N PRO A 39 -5.76 -6.58 -10.34
CA PRO A 39 -6.94 -7.17 -11.02
C PRO A 39 -7.29 -8.59 -10.60
N SER A 40 -6.30 -9.41 -10.25
CA SER A 40 -6.51 -10.79 -9.82
C SER A 40 -6.69 -10.96 -8.32
N GLU A 41 -6.66 -9.89 -7.52
CA GLU A 41 -6.77 -9.98 -6.07
C GLU A 41 -8.21 -10.16 -5.60
N THR A 42 -8.38 -11.08 -4.68
CA THR A 42 -9.59 -11.23 -3.85
C THR A 42 -9.43 -10.45 -2.54
N LYS A 43 -10.52 -10.26 -1.81
CA LYS A 43 -10.51 -9.66 -0.47
C LYS A 43 -9.58 -10.43 0.48
N GLU A 44 -9.55 -11.75 0.34
CA GLU A 44 -8.66 -12.61 1.11
C GLU A 44 -7.18 -12.36 0.78
N ASP A 45 -6.84 -12.17 -0.49
CA ASP A 45 -5.47 -11.85 -0.91
C ASP A 45 -5.02 -10.50 -0.36
N ILE A 46 -5.89 -9.49 -0.41
CA ILE A 46 -5.62 -8.17 0.19
C ILE A 46 -5.36 -8.32 1.70
N MET A 47 -6.17 -9.10 2.40
CA MET A 47 -5.97 -9.36 3.82
C MET A 47 -4.67 -10.12 4.11
N LYS A 48 -4.29 -11.07 3.25
CA LYS A 48 -2.99 -11.76 3.34
C LYS A 48 -1.82 -10.77 3.13
N THR A 49 -1.95 -9.82 2.21
CA THR A 49 -0.95 -8.77 1.98
C THR A 49 -0.80 -7.88 3.21
N ILE A 50 -1.92 -7.45 3.82
CA ILE A 50 -1.91 -6.66 5.06
C ILE A 50 -1.25 -7.44 6.21
N ASN A 51 -1.63 -8.70 6.41
CA ASN A 51 -1.07 -9.54 7.45
C ASN A 51 0.43 -9.80 7.22
N PHE A 52 0.85 -9.96 5.98
CA PHE A 52 2.25 -10.10 5.64
C PHE A 52 3.03 -8.83 5.99
N ALA A 53 2.54 -7.65 5.61
CA ALA A 53 3.16 -6.39 5.99
C ALA A 53 3.30 -6.23 7.52
N ILE A 54 2.29 -6.67 8.27
CA ILE A 54 2.29 -6.65 9.73
C ILE A 54 3.34 -7.62 10.30
N SER A 55 3.53 -8.78 9.66
CA SER A 55 4.50 -9.80 10.10
C SER A 55 5.96 -9.41 9.83
N LEU A 56 6.18 -8.46 8.94
CA LEU A 56 7.50 -7.90 8.68
C LEU A 56 7.79 -6.81 9.73
N ASP A 57 8.93 -6.87 10.37
CA ASP A 57 9.31 -5.85 11.37
C ASP A 57 9.78 -4.55 10.68
N LEU A 58 8.88 -3.94 9.93
CA LEU A 58 9.12 -2.69 9.24
C LEU A 58 8.96 -1.50 10.18
N LYS A 59 9.75 -0.45 9.95
CA LYS A 59 9.55 0.84 10.62
C LYS A 59 8.30 1.55 10.11
N ARG A 60 8.11 1.53 8.78
CA ARG A 60 6.98 2.18 8.10
C ARG A 60 6.46 1.28 7.00
N ALA A 61 5.15 1.38 6.72
CA ALA A 61 4.53 0.74 5.57
C ALA A 61 3.61 1.72 4.85
N GLY A 62 3.74 1.80 3.53
CA GLY A 62 2.81 2.47 2.65
C GLY A 62 1.91 1.45 1.96
N PHE A 63 0.61 1.74 1.89
CA PHE A 63 -0.34 0.95 1.12
C PHE A 63 -0.91 1.83 0.01
N SER A 64 -0.60 1.47 -1.24
CA SER A 64 -1.09 2.13 -2.44
C SER A 64 -2.15 1.28 -3.11
N LEU A 65 -3.18 1.91 -3.64
CA LEU A 65 -4.13 1.23 -4.49
C LEU A 65 -3.51 1.01 -5.88
N PHE A 66 -3.78 -0.16 -6.46
CA PHE A 66 -3.31 -0.48 -7.81
C PHE A 66 -3.84 0.56 -8.81
N LYS A 67 -2.99 0.95 -9.73
CA LYS A 67 -3.31 1.88 -10.81
C LYS A 67 -2.77 1.34 -12.13
N PRO A 68 -3.63 1.16 -13.11
CA PRO A 68 -3.23 0.81 -14.46
C PRO A 68 -2.68 2.08 -15.16
N PHE A 69 -1.39 2.33 -15.01
CA PHE A 69 -0.77 3.48 -15.66
C PHE A 69 -0.77 3.32 -17.18
N PRO A 70 -0.98 4.41 -17.94
CA PRO A 70 -0.93 4.41 -19.39
C PRO A 70 0.37 3.80 -19.95
N GLY A 71 0.23 2.99 -20.99
CA GLY A 71 1.35 2.29 -21.64
C GLY A 71 1.83 1.03 -20.93
N THR A 72 1.26 0.69 -19.76
CA THR A 72 1.60 -0.56 -19.07
C THR A 72 0.84 -1.76 -19.66
N GLU A 73 1.42 -2.95 -19.51
CA GLU A 73 0.76 -4.21 -19.91
C GLU A 73 -0.56 -4.40 -19.16
N ALA A 74 -0.60 -4.02 -17.89
CA ALA A 74 -1.80 -4.11 -17.06
C ALA A 74 -2.95 -3.24 -17.59
N GLU A 75 -2.66 -2.04 -18.07
CA GLU A 75 -3.66 -1.19 -18.74
C GLU A 75 -4.22 -1.87 -19.99
N LYS A 76 -3.33 -2.37 -20.85
CA LYS A 76 -3.75 -3.06 -22.10
C LYS A 76 -4.68 -4.24 -21.80
N ILE A 77 -4.30 -5.10 -20.87
CA ILE A 77 -5.10 -6.26 -20.46
C ILE A 77 -6.47 -5.83 -19.93
N LEU A 78 -6.53 -4.78 -19.14
CA LEU A 78 -7.79 -4.29 -18.56
C LEU A 78 -8.69 -3.64 -19.61
N LYS A 79 -8.13 -2.93 -20.60
CA LYS A 79 -8.87 -2.39 -21.74
C LYS A 79 -9.43 -3.51 -22.62
N GLU A 80 -8.63 -4.52 -22.95
CA GLU A 80 -9.07 -5.69 -23.73
C GLU A 80 -10.20 -6.45 -23.04
N LYS A 81 -10.23 -6.46 -21.71
CA LYS A 81 -11.31 -7.07 -20.93
C LYS A 81 -12.54 -6.17 -20.73
N GLY A 82 -12.49 -4.91 -21.16
CA GLY A 82 -13.54 -3.93 -20.89
C GLY A 82 -13.69 -3.55 -19.40
N GLU A 83 -12.65 -3.80 -18.60
CA GLU A 83 -12.63 -3.48 -17.18
C GLU A 83 -12.07 -2.07 -16.87
N LEU A 84 -11.58 -1.40 -17.88
CA LEU A 84 -11.04 -0.05 -17.78
C LEU A 84 -11.82 0.82 -18.78
N GLU A 85 -12.67 1.70 -18.25
CA GLU A 85 -13.23 2.79 -19.04
C GLU A 85 -12.07 3.68 -19.54
N ASP A 86 -12.24 4.34 -20.69
CA ASP A 86 -11.26 5.28 -21.21
C ASP A 86 -11.05 6.42 -20.20
N MET A 87 -10.16 6.16 -19.24
CA MET A 87 -9.83 7.09 -18.16
C MET A 87 -8.79 8.12 -18.59
N LEU A 88 -8.48 8.15 -19.90
CA LEU A 88 -7.19 8.65 -20.35
C LEU A 88 -7.14 10.12 -20.69
N ASP A 89 -8.25 10.81 -20.70
CA ASP A 89 -8.10 12.12 -21.33
C ASP A 89 -7.82 13.29 -20.41
N GLU A 90 -8.02 13.22 -19.08
CA GLU A 90 -8.05 14.56 -18.47
C GLU A 90 -7.43 14.77 -17.10
N ASP A 91 -7.15 13.78 -16.27
CA ASP A 91 -6.80 14.18 -14.92
C ASP A 91 -5.71 13.32 -14.25
N TRP A 92 -4.46 13.61 -14.60
CA TRP A 92 -3.29 13.07 -13.89
C TRP A 92 -3.32 13.35 -12.37
N GLY A 93 -4.08 14.37 -11.94
CA GLY A 93 -4.32 14.65 -10.53
C GLY A 93 -5.05 13.52 -9.80
N LYS A 94 -5.85 12.71 -10.51
CA LYS A 94 -6.52 11.52 -9.95
C LYS A 94 -5.55 10.37 -9.68
N PHE A 95 -4.36 10.39 -10.27
CA PHE A 95 -3.32 9.39 -10.04
C PHE A 95 -2.54 9.59 -8.74
N VAL A 96 -3.07 10.35 -7.78
CA VAL A 96 -2.49 10.45 -6.44
C VAL A 96 -2.53 9.09 -5.74
N LEU A 97 -1.47 8.73 -5.03
CA LEU A 97 -1.29 7.40 -4.39
C LEU A 97 -2.46 6.95 -3.49
N ALA A 98 -3.26 7.89 -3.02
CA ALA A 98 -4.37 7.64 -2.10
C ALA A 98 -5.69 7.35 -2.78
N ASP A 99 -5.88 7.71 -4.04
CA ASP A 99 -7.16 7.60 -4.71
C ASP A 99 -7.33 6.25 -5.44
N ALA A 100 -8.58 5.75 -5.44
CA ALA A 100 -8.96 4.55 -6.14
C ALA A 100 -9.42 4.90 -7.56
N VAL A 101 -8.50 4.81 -8.49
CA VAL A 101 -8.77 4.98 -9.92
C VAL A 101 -9.43 3.74 -10.50
N TYR A 102 -8.98 2.57 -10.05
CA TYR A 102 -9.45 1.26 -10.45
C TYR A 102 -9.93 0.45 -9.23
N ALA A 103 -10.89 -0.42 -9.45
CA ALA A 103 -11.31 -1.44 -8.48
C ALA A 103 -11.42 -2.79 -9.20
N PRO A 104 -10.81 -3.87 -8.69
CA PRO A 104 -10.91 -5.18 -9.31
C PRO A 104 -12.34 -5.71 -9.26
N PRO A 105 -12.69 -6.69 -10.10
CA PRO A 105 -14.03 -7.29 -10.11
C PRO A 105 -14.50 -7.70 -8.72
N GLY A 106 -15.73 -7.37 -8.38
CA GLY A 106 -16.30 -7.63 -7.05
C GLY A 106 -15.99 -6.57 -5.99
N PHE A 107 -15.30 -5.48 -6.33
CA PHE A 107 -15.06 -4.35 -5.45
C PHE A 107 -15.55 -3.05 -6.05
N THR A 108 -15.93 -2.13 -5.17
CA THR A 108 -16.13 -0.73 -5.52
C THR A 108 -14.88 0.10 -5.20
N LYS A 109 -14.71 1.24 -5.85
CA LYS A 109 -13.62 2.19 -5.56
C LYS A 109 -13.65 2.62 -4.09
N GLU A 110 -14.85 2.75 -3.51
CA GLU A 110 -15.00 3.12 -2.10
C GLU A 110 -14.58 2.00 -1.15
N GLU A 111 -14.89 0.75 -1.47
CA GLU A 111 -14.40 -0.40 -0.69
C GLU A 111 -12.88 -0.50 -0.74
N MET A 112 -12.27 -0.22 -1.88
CA MET A 112 -10.82 -0.17 -2.00
C MET A 112 -10.19 0.93 -1.12
N ARG A 113 -10.80 2.12 -1.06
CA ARG A 113 -10.38 3.19 -0.13
C ARG A 113 -10.52 2.76 1.32
N LYS A 114 -11.62 2.10 1.69
CA LYS A 114 -11.83 1.53 3.04
C LYS A 114 -10.80 0.48 3.38
N LEU A 115 -10.51 -0.45 2.47
CA LEU A 115 -9.49 -1.50 2.68
C LEU A 115 -8.10 -0.90 2.87
N ARG A 116 -7.73 0.12 2.08
CA ARG A 116 -6.48 0.86 2.28
C ARG A 116 -6.41 1.51 3.67
N LYS A 117 -7.49 2.15 4.10
CA LYS A 117 -7.58 2.77 5.43
C LYS A 117 -7.43 1.71 6.53
N ILE A 118 -8.10 0.57 6.39
CA ILE A 118 -7.97 -0.57 7.31
C ILE A 118 -6.52 -1.07 7.36
N ALA A 119 -5.86 -1.19 6.21
CA ALA A 119 -4.46 -1.61 6.13
C ALA A 119 -3.54 -0.68 6.93
N LEU A 120 -3.68 0.62 6.72
CA LEU A 120 -2.93 1.64 7.46
C LEU A 120 -3.22 1.58 8.96
N MET A 121 -4.49 1.53 9.33
CA MET A 121 -4.88 1.45 10.75
C MET A 121 -4.30 0.19 11.41
N ARG A 122 -4.47 -0.98 10.81
CA ARG A 122 -3.95 -2.25 11.36
C ARG A 122 -2.43 -2.26 11.46
N PHE A 123 -1.73 -1.59 10.56
CA PHE A 123 -0.27 -1.50 10.62
C PHE A 123 0.19 -0.53 11.71
N TYR A 124 -0.35 0.69 11.76
CA TYR A 124 0.17 1.77 12.61
C TYR A 124 -0.37 1.75 14.04
N PHE A 125 -1.58 1.23 14.29
CA PHE A 125 -2.15 1.15 15.65
C PHE A 125 -1.63 -0.05 16.45
N ARG A 126 -0.53 -0.67 16.04
CA ARG A 126 0.14 -1.69 16.86
C ARG A 126 0.94 -1.04 18.00
N PRO A 127 0.84 -1.56 19.24
CA PRO A 127 1.55 -0.97 20.40
C PRO A 127 3.04 -0.79 20.14
N ARG A 128 3.69 -1.75 19.48
CA ARG A 128 5.11 -1.70 19.12
C ARG A 128 5.44 -0.53 18.19
N ILE A 129 4.59 -0.23 17.23
CA ILE A 129 4.79 0.89 16.28
C ILE A 129 4.53 2.21 17.00
N ILE A 130 3.44 2.29 17.77
CA ILE A 130 3.12 3.49 18.58
C ILE A 130 4.29 3.82 19.51
N TRP A 131 4.84 2.81 20.20
CA TRP A 131 5.98 2.99 21.08
C TRP A 131 7.24 3.48 20.37
N LYS A 132 7.53 2.96 19.15
CA LYS A 132 8.63 3.46 18.33
C LYS A 132 8.45 4.94 17.99
N PHE A 133 7.24 5.36 17.60
CA PHE A 133 6.95 6.76 17.30
C PHE A 133 7.04 7.65 18.54
N VAL A 134 6.52 7.22 19.69
CA VAL A 134 6.62 7.98 20.95
C VAL A 134 8.09 8.24 21.32
N ARG A 135 8.96 7.25 21.15
CA ARG A 135 10.41 7.39 21.41
C ARG A 135 11.13 8.34 20.45
N GLU A 136 10.59 8.56 19.26
CA GLU A 136 11.15 9.51 18.27
C GLU A 136 10.75 10.96 18.52
N ILE A 137 9.76 11.20 19.38
CA ILE A 137 9.30 12.56 19.72
C ILE A 137 10.38 13.24 20.55
N ARG A 138 11.05 14.22 19.94
CA ARG A 138 12.12 14.98 20.60
C ARG A 138 11.63 16.28 21.25
N ASN A 139 10.56 16.87 20.69
CA ASN A 139 9.96 18.11 21.17
C ASN A 139 8.52 18.26 20.68
N PHE A 140 7.82 19.28 21.18
CA PHE A 140 6.40 19.52 20.87
C PHE A 140 6.16 19.83 19.37
N GLU A 141 7.08 20.53 18.72
CA GLU A 141 7.00 20.84 17.29
C GLU A 141 7.10 19.55 16.43
N HIS A 142 7.96 18.62 16.85
CA HIS A 142 8.07 17.32 16.18
C HIS A 142 6.79 16.49 16.34
N LEU A 143 6.16 16.52 17.51
CA LEU A 143 4.86 15.89 17.74
C LEU A 143 3.78 16.48 16.85
N LYS A 144 3.71 17.81 16.72
CA LYS A 144 2.77 18.52 15.86
C LYS A 144 2.97 18.17 14.37
N LEU A 145 4.22 18.05 13.94
CA LEU A 145 4.56 17.65 12.58
C LEU A 145 4.12 16.20 12.29
N ILE A 146 4.39 15.28 13.20
CA ILE A 146 3.99 13.87 13.08
C ILE A 146 2.46 13.77 13.06
N SER A 147 1.76 14.44 13.96
CA SER A 147 0.29 14.41 14.03
C SER A 147 -0.34 14.99 12.76
N LYS A 148 0.17 16.09 12.22
CA LYS A 148 -0.29 16.68 10.96
C LYS A 148 -0.07 15.74 9.77
N ARG A 149 1.08 15.09 9.68
CA ARG A 149 1.38 14.10 8.63
C ARG A 149 0.48 12.87 8.75
N THR A 150 0.28 12.36 9.95
CA THR A 150 -0.58 11.20 10.20
C THR A 150 -2.03 11.53 9.88
N TYR A 151 -2.51 12.71 10.29
CA TYR A 151 -3.84 13.19 9.95
C TYR A 151 -4.03 13.34 8.43
N SER A 152 -3.10 14.00 7.75
CA SER A 152 -3.12 14.14 6.28
C SER A 152 -3.14 12.77 5.58
N TRP A 153 -2.36 11.82 6.06
CA TRP A 153 -2.31 10.47 5.49
C TRP A 153 -3.58 9.65 5.68
N LEU A 154 -4.24 9.82 6.82
CA LEU A 154 -5.46 9.08 7.16
C LEU A 154 -6.74 9.72 6.60
N PHE A 155 -6.77 11.05 6.48
CA PHE A 155 -8.00 11.79 6.24
C PHE A 155 -7.99 12.66 4.98
N GLN A 156 -6.84 13.03 4.42
CA GLN A 156 -6.75 13.84 3.20
C GLN A 156 -6.67 13.03 1.90
N ALA A 157 -7.12 11.79 1.90
CA ALA A 157 -7.46 11.09 0.66
C ALA A 157 -8.86 11.57 0.22
N ARG A 158 -8.90 12.80 -0.31
CA ARG A 158 -10.00 13.23 -1.20
C ARG A 158 -9.63 12.94 -2.62
#